data_85425c54bf46daded9fd7a91401428aa
#
_entry.id   85425c54bf46daded9fd7a91401428aa
#
_cell.length_a   1.000
_cell.length_b   1.000
_cell.length_c   1.000
_cell.angle_alpha   90.00
_cell.angle_beta   90.00
_cell.angle_gamma   90.00
#
_symmetry.space_group_name_H-M   'P 1'
#
loop_
_entity.id
_entity.type
_entity.pdbx_description
1 polymer ?
#
loop_
_entity_poly.entity_id
_entity_poly.type
_entity_poly.pdbx_seq_one_letter_code
_entity_poly.pdbx_strand_id
1 'polypeptide(L)'
;MQAVTLRRWGWVHKWSSLVSTLFILLLCLTGLPLIFSHEIEHLTGSEIEAPAMPEGTPRAALDRVAAEAVKAYPGLVPLYLFAEEDAPDVWYVKLDTRVDTDESASTLILSDARTAEVLGAPNFDEGFMSVMYRLHVDLYAGLAGKLFLGFMGLLLMVAIVSGVVLYAPFMRKLRFAEVRRERAPRTRWLDLHNLLGIVTLVWALAVGFTGVINTWAELIFQAWQAEQVAALQAGETRVLLAADASEAPAADGSLQIAVERALAAAPGMAISMIAYPGTLRATPEHVAVILRGDTPLTSRLTQPLLVDPASGEVLEAGPRPWYVTALQLPEPLHFGDYAGLPLKVLWALLDILTLVVLGSGLYLWLKRGATAEVRA
;
A
#
# COMPACT_ATOMS: atom_id res chain seq x y z
N MET A 1 -21.93 -8.76 -33.54
CA MET A 1 -22.66 -7.88 -32.59
C MET A 1 -23.63 -6.99 -33.37
N GLN A 2 -24.86 -6.84 -32.91
CA GLN A 2 -25.83 -5.95 -33.52
C GLN A 2 -25.43 -4.46 -33.34
N ALA A 3 -25.80 -3.59 -34.30
CA ALA A 3 -25.45 -2.16 -34.27
C ALA A 3 -25.98 -1.42 -33.01
N VAL A 4 -27.11 -1.87 -32.46
CA VAL A 4 -27.69 -1.33 -31.23
C VAL A 4 -26.79 -1.65 -30.01
N THR A 5 -26.27 -2.87 -29.92
CA THR A 5 -25.38 -3.30 -28.86
C THR A 5 -24.05 -2.50 -28.87
N LEU A 6 -23.48 -2.28 -30.06
CA LEU A 6 -22.27 -1.46 -30.22
C LEU A 6 -22.48 0.00 -29.78
N ARG A 7 -23.67 0.59 -30.10
CA ARG A 7 -24.01 1.95 -29.66
C ARG A 7 -24.11 2.05 -28.12
N ARG A 8 -24.72 1.05 -27.47
CA ARG A 8 -24.82 0.99 -25.98
C ARG A 8 -23.45 0.91 -25.36
N TRP A 9 -22.58 0.00 -25.84
CA TRP A 9 -21.20 -0.11 -25.34
C TRP A 9 -20.38 1.16 -25.60
N GLY A 10 -20.57 1.81 -26.74
CA GLY A 10 -19.95 3.10 -27.05
C GLY A 10 -20.41 4.22 -26.11
N TRP A 11 -21.67 4.21 -25.68
CA TRP A 11 -22.17 5.13 -24.66
C TRP A 11 -21.57 4.84 -23.28
N VAL A 12 -21.52 3.58 -22.86
CA VAL A 12 -20.89 3.16 -21.60
C VAL A 12 -19.43 3.58 -21.57
N HIS A 13 -18.65 3.18 -22.59
CA HIS A 13 -17.22 3.53 -22.68
C HIS A 13 -16.99 5.04 -22.64
N LYS A 14 -17.77 5.80 -23.40
CA LYS A 14 -17.64 7.26 -23.44
C LYS A 14 -17.85 7.89 -22.07
N TRP A 15 -18.91 7.53 -21.36
CA TRP A 15 -19.26 8.21 -20.12
C TRP A 15 -18.43 7.70 -18.94
N SER A 16 -18.18 6.41 -18.83
CA SER A 16 -17.29 5.89 -17.78
C SER A 16 -15.88 6.46 -17.91
N SER A 17 -15.31 6.45 -19.14
CA SER A 17 -13.98 7.02 -19.36
C SER A 17 -13.95 8.53 -19.12
N LEU A 18 -14.92 9.30 -19.62
CA LEU A 18 -14.91 10.76 -19.51
C LEU A 18 -14.99 11.22 -18.04
N VAL A 19 -15.84 10.57 -17.23
CA VAL A 19 -15.99 10.90 -15.81
C VAL A 19 -14.72 10.55 -15.04
N SER A 20 -14.13 9.40 -15.31
CA SER A 20 -12.91 8.96 -14.57
C SER A 20 -11.61 9.60 -15.09
N THR A 21 -11.54 10.04 -16.36
CA THR A 21 -10.28 10.44 -17.00
C THR A 21 -9.48 11.46 -16.21
N LEU A 22 -10.11 12.52 -15.68
CA LEU A 22 -9.40 13.56 -14.94
C LEU A 22 -8.70 13.00 -13.69
N PHE A 23 -9.43 12.18 -12.94
CA PHE A 23 -8.92 11.59 -11.70
C PHE A 23 -7.87 10.51 -11.98
N ILE A 24 -8.06 9.70 -13.02
CA ILE A 24 -7.06 8.69 -13.41
C ILE A 24 -5.80 9.36 -13.97
N LEU A 25 -5.91 10.47 -14.71
CA LEU A 25 -4.73 11.28 -15.09
C LEU A 25 -3.98 11.79 -13.86
N LEU A 26 -4.70 12.29 -12.86
CA LEU A 26 -4.10 12.72 -11.60
C LEU A 26 -3.41 11.54 -10.89
N LEU A 27 -4.07 10.39 -10.80
CA LEU A 27 -3.50 9.18 -10.19
C LEU A 27 -2.25 8.68 -10.92
N CYS A 28 -2.23 8.69 -12.25
CA CYS A 28 -1.02 8.37 -13.01
C CYS A 28 0.10 9.39 -12.76
N LEU A 29 -0.19 10.69 -12.78
CA LEU A 29 0.81 11.74 -12.55
C LEU A 29 1.40 11.70 -11.14
N THR A 30 0.59 11.39 -10.15
CA THR A 30 1.03 11.28 -8.75
C THR A 30 1.64 9.91 -8.43
N GLY A 31 1.12 8.85 -9.05
CA GLY A 31 1.65 7.49 -8.91
C GLY A 31 3.05 7.32 -9.48
N LEU A 32 3.36 8.00 -10.59
CA LEU A 32 4.68 7.90 -11.23
C LEU A 32 5.86 8.23 -10.29
N PRO A 33 5.89 9.36 -9.56
CA PRO A 33 6.92 9.58 -8.55
C PRO A 33 6.81 8.63 -7.35
N LEU A 34 5.62 8.18 -6.97
CA LEU A 34 5.44 7.26 -5.85
C LEU A 34 6.03 5.87 -6.10
N ILE A 35 6.10 5.42 -7.37
CA ILE A 35 6.83 4.19 -7.74
C ILE A 35 8.31 4.26 -7.32
N PHE A 36 8.90 5.45 -7.32
CA PHE A 36 10.30 5.72 -6.99
C PHE A 36 10.46 6.54 -5.71
N SER A 37 9.54 6.43 -4.75
CA SER A 37 9.55 7.26 -3.54
C SER A 37 10.87 7.16 -2.80
N HIS A 38 11.33 5.95 -2.51
CA HIS A 38 12.59 5.69 -1.83
C HIS A 38 13.80 6.26 -2.59
N GLU A 39 13.88 6.00 -3.90
CA GLU A 39 14.96 6.51 -4.74
C GLU A 39 14.97 8.05 -4.81
N ILE A 40 13.79 8.68 -4.80
CA ILE A 40 13.66 10.15 -4.81
C ILE A 40 14.05 10.73 -3.45
N GLU A 41 13.60 10.14 -2.34
CA GLU A 41 13.90 10.59 -0.98
C GLU A 41 15.39 10.47 -0.68
N HIS A 42 16.02 9.36 -1.07
CA HIS A 42 17.47 9.19 -1.00
C HIS A 42 18.23 10.25 -1.82
N LEU A 43 17.84 10.48 -3.09
CA LEU A 43 18.48 11.47 -3.95
C LEU A 43 18.30 12.92 -3.47
N THR A 44 17.19 13.22 -2.83
CA THR A 44 16.90 14.56 -2.27
C THR A 44 17.50 14.78 -0.88
N GLY A 45 18.04 13.73 -0.25
CA GLY A 45 18.57 13.78 1.10
C GLY A 45 17.49 14.01 2.17
N SER A 46 16.23 13.68 1.85
CA SER A 46 15.11 13.77 2.79
C SER A 46 14.92 12.50 3.62
N GLU A 47 15.56 11.41 3.22
CA GLU A 47 15.58 10.17 3.97
C GLU A 47 16.52 10.27 5.18
N ILE A 48 16.04 9.84 6.35
CA ILE A 48 16.85 9.74 7.57
C ILE A 48 17.45 8.34 7.59
N GLU A 49 18.72 8.23 7.25
CA GLU A 49 19.45 6.97 7.23
C GLU A 49 20.23 6.71 8.51
N ALA A 50 20.35 5.45 8.89
CA ALA A 50 21.26 5.04 9.96
C ALA A 50 22.72 5.17 9.48
N PRO A 51 23.66 5.62 10.36
CA PRO A 51 25.08 5.70 10.02
C PRO A 51 25.63 4.37 9.50
N ALA A 52 26.54 4.42 8.51
CA ALA A 52 27.18 3.22 8.02
C ALA A 52 27.99 2.53 9.12
N MET A 53 27.77 1.25 9.33
CA MET A 53 28.48 0.42 10.30
C MET A 53 29.00 -0.87 9.65
N PRO A 54 29.97 -1.56 10.25
CA PRO A 54 30.45 -2.86 9.74
C PRO A 54 29.30 -3.86 9.60
N GLU A 55 29.33 -4.64 8.53
CA GLU A 55 28.36 -5.71 8.32
C GLU A 55 28.35 -6.70 9.48
N GLY A 56 27.18 -7.12 9.92
CA GLY A 56 27.01 -8.00 11.07
C GLY A 56 27.12 -7.31 12.45
N THR A 57 27.12 -5.97 12.51
CA THR A 57 27.01 -5.23 13.78
C THR A 57 25.75 -5.69 14.55
N PRO A 58 25.88 -6.13 15.82
CA PRO A 58 24.74 -6.59 16.60
C PRO A 58 23.69 -5.50 16.77
N ARG A 59 22.43 -5.88 16.77
CA ARG A 59 21.32 -4.96 17.06
C ARG A 59 21.21 -4.70 18.55
N ALA A 60 20.81 -3.48 18.92
CA ALA A 60 20.44 -3.14 20.27
C ALA A 60 19.17 -3.90 20.68
N ALA A 61 19.03 -4.20 21.97
CA ALA A 61 17.79 -4.73 22.51
C ALA A 61 16.63 -3.75 22.25
N LEU A 62 15.45 -4.26 21.91
CA LEU A 62 14.27 -3.44 21.61
C LEU A 62 13.85 -2.55 22.79
N ASP A 63 14.00 -3.09 24.02
CA ASP A 63 13.73 -2.34 25.25
C ASP A 63 14.62 -1.10 25.35
N ARG A 64 15.89 -1.19 24.93
CA ARG A 64 16.81 -0.05 24.90
C ARG A 64 16.40 0.96 23.81
N VAL A 65 16.00 0.52 22.62
CA VAL A 65 15.50 1.40 21.56
C VAL A 65 14.32 2.22 22.06
N ALA A 66 13.35 1.57 22.68
CA ALA A 66 12.19 2.24 23.24
C ALA A 66 12.55 3.20 24.40
N ALA A 67 13.45 2.81 25.28
CA ALA A 67 13.89 3.63 26.40
C ALA A 67 14.62 4.91 25.95
N GLU A 68 15.52 4.82 24.96
CA GLU A 68 16.22 6.00 24.43
C GLU A 68 15.23 6.92 23.67
N ALA A 69 14.24 6.36 22.98
CA ALA A 69 13.17 7.11 22.33
C ALA A 69 12.36 7.93 23.35
N VAL A 70 11.89 7.33 24.43
CA VAL A 70 11.14 8.00 25.52
C VAL A 70 12.01 9.04 26.23
N LYS A 71 13.28 8.76 26.44
CA LYS A 71 14.22 9.71 27.05
C LYS A 71 14.44 10.96 26.19
N ALA A 72 14.46 10.80 24.85
CA ALA A 72 14.57 11.92 23.91
C ALA A 72 13.29 12.77 23.85
N TYR A 73 12.13 12.18 24.14
CA TYR A 73 10.82 12.84 24.12
C TYR A 73 10.08 12.69 25.47
N PRO A 74 10.49 13.43 26.51
CA PRO A 74 9.94 13.28 27.86
C PRO A 74 8.44 13.59 27.90
N GLY A 75 7.69 12.74 28.58
CA GLY A 75 6.23 12.87 28.73
C GLY A 75 5.44 12.11 27.68
N LEU A 76 6.11 11.48 26.70
CA LEU A 76 5.49 10.56 25.77
C LEU A 76 5.74 9.11 26.19
N VAL A 77 4.82 8.24 25.82
CA VAL A 77 4.90 6.78 26.00
C VAL A 77 4.97 6.08 24.64
N PRO A 78 5.64 4.94 24.52
CA PRO A 78 5.75 4.22 23.27
C PRO A 78 4.44 3.50 22.96
N LEU A 79 4.00 3.61 21.72
CA LEU A 79 2.83 2.91 21.19
C LEU A 79 3.25 1.73 20.34
N TYR A 80 4.11 1.98 19.34
CA TYR A 80 4.48 1.01 18.32
C TYR A 80 5.96 1.16 17.94
N LEU A 81 6.56 0.01 17.57
CA LEU A 81 7.81 -0.04 16.82
C LEU A 81 7.53 -0.70 15.47
N PHE A 82 7.97 -0.08 14.38
CA PHE A 82 7.82 -0.62 13.03
C PHE A 82 9.19 -0.96 12.45
N ALA A 83 9.26 -2.05 11.68
CA ALA A 83 10.42 -2.43 10.89
C ALA A 83 10.07 -2.38 9.41
N GLU A 84 10.81 -1.60 8.64
CA GLU A 84 10.70 -1.54 7.20
C GLU A 84 11.71 -2.47 6.52
N GLU A 85 11.31 -3.03 5.36
CA GLU A 85 12.16 -3.95 4.60
C GLU A 85 13.34 -3.22 3.96
N ASP A 86 13.08 -2.02 3.45
CA ASP A 86 14.06 -1.19 2.73
C ASP A 86 15.00 -0.42 3.70
N ALA A 87 14.66 -0.32 4.98
CA ALA A 87 15.46 0.35 6.03
C ALA A 87 15.73 -0.58 7.23
N PRO A 88 16.43 -1.72 7.04
CA PRO A 88 16.58 -2.75 8.08
C PRO A 88 17.33 -2.29 9.31
N ASP A 89 18.15 -1.23 9.22
CA ASP A 89 18.95 -0.69 10.32
C ASP A 89 18.25 0.44 11.08
N VAL A 90 16.97 0.70 10.80
CA VAL A 90 16.16 1.74 11.42
C VAL A 90 14.93 1.14 12.08
N TRP A 91 14.63 1.57 13.30
CA TRP A 91 13.33 1.40 13.94
C TRP A 91 12.53 2.69 13.86
N TYR A 92 11.31 2.59 13.39
CA TYR A 92 10.31 3.64 13.45
C TYR A 92 9.55 3.50 14.75
N VAL A 93 9.72 4.42 15.67
CA VAL A 93 9.11 4.40 17.00
C VAL A 93 8.01 5.45 17.09
N LYS A 94 6.79 5.01 17.33
CA LYS A 94 5.63 5.88 17.47
C LYS A 94 5.34 6.14 18.94
N LEU A 95 5.31 7.41 19.32
CA LEU A 95 5.11 7.88 20.68
C LEU A 95 3.87 8.76 20.77
N ASP A 96 3.17 8.75 21.91
CA ASP A 96 2.09 9.67 22.22
C ASP A 96 2.04 9.94 23.73
N THR A 97 1.16 10.85 24.13
CA THR A 97 0.95 11.17 25.55
C THR A 97 0.21 10.05 26.33
N ARG A 98 -0.50 9.17 25.61
CA ARG A 98 -1.26 8.04 26.19
C ARG A 98 -1.18 6.84 25.28
N VAL A 99 -1.34 5.63 25.82
CA VAL A 99 -1.31 4.37 25.07
C VAL A 99 -2.59 4.12 24.28
N ASP A 100 -3.73 4.66 24.74
CA ASP A 100 -5.07 4.42 24.20
C ASP A 100 -5.55 5.52 23.24
N THR A 101 -4.63 6.19 22.55
CA THR A 101 -4.96 7.27 21.60
C THR A 101 -5.38 6.73 20.23
N ASP A 102 -6.03 7.58 19.43
CA ASP A 102 -6.40 7.29 18.04
C ASP A 102 -5.23 7.36 17.04
N GLU A 103 -4.02 7.57 17.52
CA GLU A 103 -2.77 7.67 16.75
C GLU A 103 -2.66 8.90 15.82
N SER A 104 -3.69 9.71 15.67
CA SER A 104 -3.72 10.81 14.70
C SER A 104 -2.73 11.95 15.02
N ALA A 105 -2.40 12.13 16.30
CA ALA A 105 -1.49 13.16 16.80
C ALA A 105 -0.17 12.60 17.32
N SER A 106 0.09 11.29 17.13
CA SER A 106 1.30 10.65 17.65
C SER A 106 2.56 11.14 16.93
N THR A 107 3.66 11.21 17.66
CA THR A 107 4.99 11.56 17.14
C THR A 107 5.69 10.31 16.62
N LEU A 108 6.16 10.32 15.38
CA LEU A 108 6.99 9.26 14.83
C LEU A 108 8.45 9.70 14.86
N ILE A 109 9.32 8.86 15.39
CA ILE A 109 10.76 9.07 15.40
C ILE A 109 11.50 7.86 14.84
N LEU A 110 12.69 8.10 14.32
CA LEU A 110 13.57 7.07 13.80
C LEU A 110 14.72 6.85 14.78
N SER A 111 15.04 5.58 15.02
CA SER A 111 16.15 5.16 15.89
C SER A 111 17.03 4.15 15.16
N ASP A 112 18.34 4.24 15.31
CA ASP A 112 19.28 3.24 14.81
C ASP A 112 19.07 1.90 15.52
N ALA A 113 18.83 0.86 14.77
CA ALA A 113 18.53 -0.48 15.29
C ALA A 113 19.74 -1.13 16.01
N ARG A 114 20.97 -0.61 15.82
CA ARG A 114 22.21 -1.16 16.37
C ARG A 114 22.68 -0.40 17.61
N THR A 115 22.52 0.92 17.61
CA THR A 115 22.97 1.78 18.71
C THR A 115 21.86 2.21 19.66
N ALA A 116 20.59 2.12 19.20
CA ALA A 116 19.41 2.70 19.84
C ALA A 116 19.42 4.25 19.87
N GLU A 117 20.32 4.91 19.14
CA GLU A 117 20.38 6.37 19.05
C GLU A 117 19.18 6.90 18.24
N VAL A 118 18.56 7.97 18.71
CA VAL A 118 17.50 8.65 17.99
C VAL A 118 18.11 9.43 16.83
N LEU A 119 17.75 9.07 15.60
CA LEU A 119 18.25 9.68 14.37
C LEU A 119 17.51 10.97 14.01
N GLY A 120 16.21 11.05 14.35
CA GLY A 120 15.38 12.20 14.08
C GLY A 120 13.90 11.89 14.08
N ALA A 121 13.09 12.92 13.82
CA ALA A 121 11.66 12.80 13.59
C ALA A 121 11.36 13.21 12.15
N PRO A 122 10.99 12.28 11.27
CA PRO A 122 10.65 12.61 9.89
C PRO A 122 9.33 13.38 9.85
N ASN A 123 9.24 14.36 8.96
CA ASN A 123 7.99 15.06 8.72
C ASN A 123 7.31 14.49 7.47
N PHE A 124 6.44 13.50 7.65
CA PHE A 124 5.69 12.88 6.55
C PHE A 124 4.53 13.75 6.03
N ASP A 125 4.20 14.84 6.72
CA ASP A 125 3.11 15.74 6.31
C ASP A 125 3.57 16.84 5.36
N GLU A 126 4.87 17.00 5.15
CA GLU A 126 5.46 18.05 4.32
C GLU A 126 6.31 17.48 3.17
N GLY A 127 6.59 18.32 2.20
CA GLY A 127 7.44 17.98 1.06
C GLY A 127 6.69 17.44 -0.15
N PHE A 128 7.47 17.24 -1.23
CA PHE A 128 6.93 16.82 -2.52
C PHE A 128 6.25 15.44 -2.46
N MET A 129 6.88 14.47 -1.82
CA MET A 129 6.36 13.09 -1.75
C MET A 129 5.06 13.02 -0.95
N SER A 130 4.95 13.78 0.15
CA SER A 130 3.71 13.89 0.93
C SER A 130 2.55 14.44 0.08
N VAL A 131 2.80 15.49 -0.72
CA VAL A 131 1.80 16.04 -1.64
C VAL A 131 1.37 15.00 -2.67
N MET A 132 2.32 14.28 -3.28
CA MET A 132 2.01 13.21 -4.25
C MET A 132 1.19 12.11 -3.61
N TYR A 133 1.59 11.65 -2.42
CA TYR A 133 0.88 10.61 -1.68
C TYR A 133 -0.56 11.02 -1.34
N ARG A 134 -0.76 12.20 -0.74
CA ARG A 134 -2.09 12.69 -0.33
C ARG A 134 -3.02 12.91 -1.53
N LEU A 135 -2.50 13.41 -2.65
CA LEU A 135 -3.28 13.52 -3.88
C LEU A 135 -3.63 12.16 -4.48
N HIS A 136 -2.75 11.18 -4.36
CA HIS A 136 -2.95 9.84 -4.91
C HIS A 136 -3.91 9.00 -4.09
N VAL A 137 -3.85 9.10 -2.76
CA VAL A 137 -4.58 8.21 -1.84
C VAL A 137 -5.96 8.75 -1.51
N ASP A 138 -6.08 10.04 -1.18
CA ASP A 138 -7.29 10.59 -0.59
C ASP A 138 -7.68 12.01 -1.04
N LEU A 139 -6.96 12.63 -1.94
CA LEU A 139 -7.20 14.01 -2.41
C LEU A 139 -7.22 15.05 -1.27
N TYR A 140 -6.50 14.84 -0.19
CA TYR A 140 -6.58 15.62 1.05
C TYR A 140 -7.98 15.63 1.70
N ALA A 141 -8.86 14.70 1.34
CA ALA A 141 -10.23 14.61 1.84
C ALA A 141 -10.47 13.37 2.74
N GLY A 142 -9.39 12.71 3.17
CA GLY A 142 -9.42 11.53 4.04
C GLY A 142 -10.27 10.40 3.46
N LEU A 143 -11.04 9.72 4.30
CA LEU A 143 -11.83 8.56 3.88
C LEU A 143 -12.80 8.86 2.72
N ALA A 144 -13.42 10.04 2.70
CA ALA A 144 -14.35 10.41 1.63
C ALA A 144 -13.63 10.50 0.27
N GLY A 145 -12.44 11.11 0.23
CA GLY A 145 -11.60 11.19 -0.96
C GLY A 145 -11.12 9.82 -1.42
N LYS A 146 -10.68 8.99 -0.48
CA LYS A 146 -10.24 7.61 -0.73
C LYS A 146 -11.36 6.79 -1.39
N LEU A 147 -12.55 6.76 -0.82
CA LEU A 147 -13.71 6.04 -1.37
C LEU A 147 -14.14 6.60 -2.74
N PHE A 148 -14.07 7.91 -2.92
CA PHE A 148 -14.33 8.56 -4.21
C PHE A 148 -13.34 8.11 -5.28
N LEU A 149 -12.03 8.05 -5.00
CA LEU A 149 -11.01 7.55 -5.92
C LEU A 149 -11.23 6.07 -6.24
N GLY A 150 -11.61 5.25 -5.26
CA GLY A 150 -12.00 3.86 -5.49
C GLY A 150 -13.18 3.73 -6.47
N PHE A 151 -14.18 4.62 -6.36
CA PHE A 151 -15.27 4.67 -7.34
C PHE A 151 -14.79 5.09 -8.74
N MET A 152 -13.84 6.03 -8.85
CA MET A 152 -13.21 6.37 -10.14
C MET A 152 -12.46 5.17 -10.73
N GLY A 153 -11.79 4.37 -9.90
CA GLY A 153 -11.17 3.11 -10.30
C GLY A 153 -12.18 2.10 -10.86
N LEU A 154 -13.35 1.95 -10.24
CA LEU A 154 -14.44 1.11 -10.79
C LEU A 154 -14.91 1.61 -12.16
N LEU A 155 -15.04 2.92 -12.36
CA LEU A 155 -15.38 3.49 -13.66
C LEU A 155 -14.29 3.22 -14.71
N LEU A 156 -13.01 3.26 -14.32
CA LEU A 156 -11.89 2.84 -15.17
C LEU A 156 -12.04 1.38 -15.59
N MET A 157 -12.36 0.46 -14.68
CA MET A 157 -12.60 -0.95 -15.01
C MET A 157 -13.71 -1.11 -16.05
N VAL A 158 -14.83 -0.39 -15.88
CA VAL A 158 -15.94 -0.36 -16.85
C VAL A 158 -15.48 0.22 -18.20
N ALA A 159 -14.65 1.27 -18.18
CA ALA A 159 -14.09 1.85 -19.40
C ALA A 159 -13.17 0.87 -20.13
N ILE A 160 -12.29 0.16 -19.43
CA ILE A 160 -11.40 -0.85 -20.03
C ILE A 160 -12.22 -1.99 -20.65
N VAL A 161 -13.14 -2.59 -19.90
CA VAL A 161 -13.97 -3.71 -20.40
C VAL A 161 -14.79 -3.27 -21.62
N SER A 162 -15.44 -2.12 -21.55
CA SER A 162 -16.21 -1.59 -22.68
C SER A 162 -15.34 -1.25 -23.89
N GLY A 163 -14.11 -0.76 -23.66
CA GLY A 163 -13.12 -0.50 -24.69
C GLY A 163 -12.70 -1.77 -25.44
N VAL A 164 -12.42 -2.85 -24.72
CA VAL A 164 -12.12 -4.17 -25.32
C VAL A 164 -13.29 -4.68 -26.16
N VAL A 165 -14.52 -4.57 -25.67
CA VAL A 165 -15.73 -4.96 -26.41
C VAL A 165 -15.88 -4.15 -27.70
N LEU A 166 -15.58 -2.86 -27.67
CA LEU A 166 -15.63 -1.98 -28.85
C LEU A 166 -14.50 -2.27 -29.85
N TYR A 167 -13.33 -2.67 -29.35
CA TYR A 167 -12.18 -2.97 -30.19
C TYR A 167 -12.31 -4.31 -30.94
N ALA A 168 -12.98 -5.30 -30.38
CA ALA A 168 -13.13 -6.63 -30.97
C ALA A 168 -13.62 -6.66 -32.46
N PRO A 169 -14.59 -5.84 -32.90
CA PRO A 169 -14.99 -5.76 -34.32
C PRO A 169 -13.89 -5.17 -35.21
N PHE A 170 -13.04 -4.28 -34.72
CA PHE A 170 -11.95 -3.68 -35.49
C PHE A 170 -10.83 -4.68 -35.77
N MET A 171 -10.51 -5.58 -34.83
CA MET A 171 -9.53 -6.65 -35.02
C MET A 171 -9.84 -7.58 -36.18
N ARG A 172 -11.11 -7.66 -36.64
CA ARG A 172 -11.50 -8.48 -37.77
C ARG A 172 -11.24 -7.79 -39.12
N LYS A 173 -11.01 -6.48 -39.14
CA LYS A 173 -10.91 -5.65 -40.36
C LYS A 173 -9.54 -5.03 -40.58
N LEU A 174 -8.72 -4.91 -39.53
CA LEU A 174 -7.40 -4.28 -39.55
C LEU A 174 -6.38 -5.29 -39.05
N ARG A 175 -5.11 -5.18 -39.51
CA ARG A 175 -4.04 -5.96 -38.94
C ARG A 175 -3.79 -5.52 -37.52
N PHE A 176 -3.37 -6.46 -36.67
CA PHE A 176 -2.99 -6.14 -35.30
C PHE A 176 -1.87 -5.08 -35.29
N ALA A 177 -1.99 -4.08 -34.42
CA ALA A 177 -1.05 -2.96 -34.30
C ALA A 177 -0.92 -2.03 -35.50
N GLU A 178 -1.86 -2.10 -36.49
CA GLU A 178 -1.84 -1.21 -37.64
C GLU A 178 -2.23 0.23 -37.24
N VAL A 179 -1.32 1.19 -37.46
CA VAL A 179 -1.58 2.62 -37.35
C VAL A 179 -1.58 3.25 -38.76
N ARG A 180 -2.75 3.70 -39.18
CA ARG A 180 -3.00 4.25 -40.55
C ARG A 180 -2.44 5.67 -40.66
N ARG A 181 -1.12 5.78 -40.89
CA ARG A 181 -0.38 7.06 -40.92
C ARG A 181 -0.83 8.04 -42.00
N GLU A 182 -1.35 7.52 -43.14
CA GLU A 182 -1.83 8.30 -44.28
C GLU A 182 -3.25 8.89 -44.06
N ARG A 183 -3.92 8.52 -42.98
CA ARG A 183 -5.28 8.99 -42.67
C ARG A 183 -5.28 10.29 -41.86
N ALA A 184 -6.44 10.92 -41.74
CA ALA A 184 -6.66 12.13 -40.96
C ALA A 184 -6.14 11.97 -39.51
N PRO A 185 -5.64 13.05 -38.87
CA PRO A 185 -5.07 13.00 -37.52
C PRO A 185 -5.96 12.29 -36.50
N ARG A 186 -7.27 12.49 -36.56
CA ARG A 186 -8.22 11.83 -35.68
C ARG A 186 -8.20 10.29 -35.81
N THR A 187 -8.02 9.78 -37.04
CA THR A 187 -7.94 8.32 -37.28
C THR A 187 -6.63 7.76 -36.73
N ARG A 188 -5.52 8.48 -36.91
CA ARG A 188 -4.22 8.10 -36.35
C ARG A 188 -4.25 8.03 -34.83
N TRP A 189 -4.85 9.02 -34.17
CA TRP A 189 -5.01 9.03 -32.72
C TRP A 189 -5.95 7.93 -32.22
N LEU A 190 -6.99 7.56 -32.97
CA LEU A 190 -7.83 6.42 -32.65
C LEU A 190 -7.06 5.09 -32.73
N ASP A 191 -6.27 4.92 -33.79
CA ASP A 191 -5.45 3.72 -33.94
C ASP A 191 -4.40 3.63 -32.83
N LEU A 192 -3.75 4.74 -32.47
CA LEU A 192 -2.79 4.80 -31.38
C LEU A 192 -3.46 4.54 -30.02
N HIS A 193 -4.62 5.12 -29.76
CA HIS A 193 -5.41 4.86 -28.55
C HIS A 193 -5.72 3.36 -28.40
N ASN A 194 -6.16 2.72 -29.48
CA ASN A 194 -6.44 1.29 -29.47
C ASN A 194 -5.20 0.44 -29.27
N LEU A 195 -4.10 0.77 -29.96
CA LEU A 195 -2.84 0.04 -29.85
C LEU A 195 -2.28 0.13 -28.43
N LEU A 196 -2.12 1.35 -27.90
CA LEU A 196 -1.59 1.55 -26.56
C LEU A 196 -2.52 0.99 -25.48
N GLY A 197 -3.85 1.11 -25.67
CA GLY A 197 -4.82 0.51 -24.78
C GLY A 197 -4.72 -1.01 -24.71
N ILE A 198 -4.34 -1.70 -25.80
CA ILE A 198 -4.08 -3.15 -25.77
C ILE A 198 -2.72 -3.45 -25.13
N VAL A 199 -1.70 -2.66 -25.41
CA VAL A 199 -0.36 -2.84 -24.80
C VAL A 199 -0.41 -2.69 -23.28
N THR A 200 -1.18 -1.72 -22.77
CA THR A 200 -1.31 -1.47 -21.33
C THR A 200 -2.43 -2.29 -20.66
N LEU A 201 -3.22 -3.06 -21.43
CA LEU A 201 -4.46 -3.68 -20.96
C LEU A 201 -4.30 -4.50 -19.67
N VAL A 202 -3.36 -5.45 -19.65
CA VAL A 202 -3.17 -6.36 -18.53
C VAL A 202 -2.69 -5.59 -17.30
N TRP A 203 -1.76 -4.68 -17.50
CA TRP A 203 -1.24 -3.83 -16.44
C TRP A 203 -2.32 -2.88 -15.90
N ALA A 204 -3.05 -2.18 -16.76
CA ALA A 204 -4.11 -1.25 -16.36
C ALA A 204 -5.25 -1.96 -15.63
N LEU A 205 -5.58 -3.21 -16.03
CA LEU A 205 -6.52 -4.06 -15.28
C LEU A 205 -5.95 -4.44 -13.91
N ALA A 206 -4.69 -4.88 -13.84
CA ALA A 206 -4.07 -5.27 -12.60
C ALA A 206 -3.98 -4.09 -11.61
N VAL A 207 -3.37 -2.96 -12.03
CA VAL A 207 -3.17 -1.78 -11.19
C VAL A 207 -4.51 -1.11 -10.83
N GLY A 208 -5.44 -1.01 -11.79
CA GLY A 208 -6.76 -0.45 -11.53
C GLY A 208 -7.60 -1.31 -10.58
N PHE A 209 -7.59 -2.64 -10.74
CA PHE A 209 -8.31 -3.56 -9.86
C PHE A 209 -7.71 -3.59 -8.45
N THR A 210 -6.39 -3.67 -8.35
CA THR A 210 -5.69 -3.64 -7.06
C THR A 210 -5.84 -2.29 -6.36
N GLY A 211 -5.84 -1.17 -7.10
CA GLY A 211 -6.13 0.15 -6.56
C GLY A 211 -7.54 0.25 -5.95
N VAL A 212 -8.55 -0.35 -6.61
CA VAL A 212 -9.91 -0.45 -6.05
C VAL A 212 -9.89 -1.30 -4.76
N ILE A 213 -9.21 -2.46 -4.78
CA ILE A 213 -9.10 -3.31 -3.59
C ILE A 213 -8.43 -2.53 -2.45
N ASN A 214 -7.29 -1.88 -2.69
CA ASN A 214 -6.54 -1.13 -1.67
C ASN A 214 -7.38 -0.02 -1.01
N THR A 215 -8.33 0.57 -1.77
CA THR A 215 -9.25 1.58 -1.22
C THR A 215 -10.18 1.00 -0.15
N TRP A 216 -10.65 -0.24 -0.32
CA TRP A 216 -11.62 -0.88 0.58
C TRP A 216 -10.97 -1.81 1.59
N ALA A 217 -9.77 -2.34 1.27
CA ALA A 217 -9.05 -3.32 2.07
C ALA A 217 -8.79 -2.83 3.48
N GLU A 218 -8.40 -1.56 3.63
CA GLU A 218 -8.12 -0.97 4.94
C GLU A 218 -9.33 -1.01 5.88
N LEU A 219 -10.52 -0.66 5.38
CA LEU A 219 -11.75 -0.71 6.20
C LEU A 219 -12.08 -2.13 6.64
N ILE A 220 -11.92 -3.10 5.74
CA ILE A 220 -12.18 -4.51 6.04
C ILE A 220 -11.11 -5.02 7.01
N PHE A 221 -9.87 -4.62 6.82
CA PHE A 221 -8.75 -5.01 7.68
C PHE A 221 -8.88 -4.44 9.10
N GLN A 222 -9.26 -3.16 9.24
CA GLN A 222 -9.53 -2.54 10.54
C GLN A 222 -10.69 -3.22 11.26
N ALA A 223 -11.79 -3.56 10.55
CA ALA A 223 -12.90 -4.29 11.12
C ALA A 223 -12.47 -5.69 11.60
N TRP A 224 -11.69 -6.41 10.80
CA TRP A 224 -11.13 -7.70 11.18
C TRP A 224 -10.17 -7.60 12.38
N GLN A 225 -9.29 -6.61 12.43
CA GLN A 225 -8.40 -6.39 13.59
C GLN A 225 -9.20 -6.12 14.87
N ALA A 226 -10.24 -5.29 14.78
CA ALA A 226 -11.12 -5.03 15.94
C ALA A 226 -11.83 -6.31 16.42
N GLU A 227 -12.27 -7.17 15.50
CA GLU A 227 -12.85 -8.48 15.84
C GLU A 227 -11.82 -9.39 16.53
N GLN A 228 -10.56 -9.42 16.02
CA GLN A 228 -9.48 -10.18 16.64
C GLN A 228 -9.19 -9.70 18.08
N VAL A 229 -9.06 -8.40 18.28
CA VAL A 229 -8.84 -7.83 19.63
C VAL A 229 -10.02 -8.17 20.56
N ALA A 230 -11.25 -8.08 20.09
CA ALA A 230 -12.44 -8.44 20.87
C ALA A 230 -12.46 -9.95 21.24
N ALA A 231 -12.11 -10.84 20.31
CA ALA A 231 -11.99 -12.28 20.56
C ALA A 231 -10.90 -12.59 21.61
N LEU A 232 -9.77 -11.90 21.52
CA LEU A 232 -8.67 -12.01 22.48
C LEU A 232 -9.13 -11.57 23.89
N GLN A 233 -9.84 -10.44 23.98
CA GLN A 233 -10.39 -9.95 25.27
C GLN A 233 -11.46 -10.89 25.85
N ALA A 234 -12.19 -11.61 25.00
CA ALA A 234 -13.15 -12.62 25.43
C ALA A 234 -12.51 -13.96 25.86
N GLY A 235 -11.19 -14.10 25.74
CA GLY A 235 -10.45 -15.33 26.02
C GLY A 235 -10.58 -16.40 24.94
N GLU A 236 -11.04 -16.04 23.74
CA GLU A 236 -11.14 -16.93 22.59
C GLU A 236 -9.78 -17.01 21.89
N THR A 237 -8.81 -17.61 22.57
CA THR A 237 -7.42 -17.67 22.11
C THR A 237 -6.96 -19.09 21.90
N ARG A 238 -6.01 -19.26 20.98
CA ARG A 238 -5.25 -20.49 20.79
C ARG A 238 -3.82 -20.26 21.23
N VAL A 239 -3.35 -21.05 22.18
CA VAL A 239 -1.93 -21.07 22.57
C VAL A 239 -1.11 -21.70 21.46
N LEU A 240 -0.19 -20.93 20.86
CA LEU A 240 0.78 -21.40 19.87
C LEU A 240 2.06 -21.89 20.55
N LEU A 241 2.50 -21.20 21.59
CA LEU A 241 3.69 -21.53 22.37
C LEU A 241 3.37 -21.31 23.84
N ALA A 242 3.49 -22.37 24.64
CA ALA A 242 3.22 -22.29 26.08
C ALA A 242 4.30 -21.44 26.79
N ALA A 243 3.94 -20.92 27.96
CA ALA A 243 4.87 -20.25 28.86
C ALA A 243 6.13 -21.09 29.12
N ASP A 244 7.29 -20.46 29.09
CA ASP A 244 8.54 -21.16 29.39
C ASP A 244 8.83 -21.09 30.91
N ALA A 245 8.53 -22.18 31.60
CA ALA A 245 8.75 -22.26 33.03
C ALA A 245 10.24 -22.27 33.43
N SER A 246 11.17 -22.38 32.47
CA SER A 246 12.61 -22.41 32.71
C SER A 246 13.25 -21.03 32.69
N GLU A 247 12.64 -20.04 32.06
CA GLU A 247 13.08 -18.65 32.09
C GLU A 247 12.41 -17.92 33.25
N ALA A 248 13.21 -17.32 34.13
CA ALA A 248 12.67 -16.46 35.17
C ALA A 248 11.95 -15.28 34.53
N PRO A 249 10.68 -15.01 34.87
CA PRO A 249 9.95 -13.89 34.30
C PRO A 249 10.77 -12.60 34.48
N ALA A 250 10.99 -11.85 33.40
CA ALA A 250 11.54 -10.51 33.50
C ALA A 250 10.58 -9.68 34.38
N ALA A 251 11.04 -9.14 35.47
CA ALA A 251 10.17 -8.47 36.45
C ALA A 251 9.32 -7.34 35.89
N ASP A 252 9.73 -6.78 34.74
CA ASP A 252 9.07 -5.66 34.08
C ASP A 252 8.58 -5.99 32.64
N GLY A 253 8.64 -7.28 32.20
CA GLY A 253 8.30 -7.69 30.85
C GLY A 253 9.24 -7.11 29.80
N SER A 254 9.81 -7.93 28.92
CA SER A 254 10.76 -7.48 27.89
C SER A 254 10.14 -7.59 26.49
N LEU A 255 10.21 -6.51 25.71
CA LEU A 255 9.85 -6.52 24.28
C LEU A 255 10.72 -7.48 23.50
N GLN A 256 12.01 -7.55 23.84
CA GLN A 256 12.97 -8.43 23.19
C GLN A 256 12.53 -9.89 23.34
N ILE A 257 12.19 -10.32 24.56
CA ILE A 257 11.69 -11.67 24.84
C ILE A 257 10.37 -11.93 24.09
N ALA A 258 9.43 -10.98 24.12
CA ALA A 258 8.16 -11.11 23.44
C ALA A 258 8.36 -11.35 21.92
N VAL A 259 9.27 -10.62 21.30
CA VAL A 259 9.58 -10.77 19.87
C VAL A 259 10.28 -12.10 19.58
N GLU A 260 11.24 -12.50 20.38
CA GLU A 260 11.95 -13.79 20.24
C GLU A 260 10.96 -14.99 20.33
N ARG A 261 10.02 -14.91 21.26
CA ARG A 261 8.96 -15.93 21.43
C ARG A 261 7.99 -15.93 20.23
N ALA A 262 7.59 -14.75 19.73
CA ALA A 262 6.74 -14.66 18.54
C ALA A 262 7.42 -15.23 17.29
N LEU A 263 8.70 -14.92 17.07
CA LEU A 263 9.48 -15.46 15.95
C LEU A 263 9.67 -16.99 16.07
N ALA A 264 9.86 -17.49 17.29
CA ALA A 264 9.94 -18.94 17.54
C ALA A 264 8.61 -19.66 17.23
N ALA A 265 7.47 -19.01 17.49
CA ALA A 265 6.14 -19.54 17.19
C ALA A 265 5.79 -19.49 15.69
N ALA A 266 6.45 -18.64 14.89
CA ALA A 266 6.21 -18.45 13.46
C ALA A 266 7.52 -18.44 12.65
N PRO A 267 8.19 -19.60 12.47
CA PRO A 267 9.45 -19.67 11.73
C PRO A 267 9.33 -19.19 10.28
N GLY A 268 10.35 -18.48 9.77
CA GLY A 268 10.38 -17.94 8.41
C GLY A 268 9.53 -16.67 8.24
N MET A 269 9.20 -15.99 9.33
CA MET A 269 8.59 -14.67 9.30
C MET A 269 9.54 -13.60 9.86
N ALA A 270 9.34 -12.37 9.45
CA ALA A 270 10.06 -11.19 9.92
C ALA A 270 9.12 -10.28 10.72
N ILE A 271 9.70 -9.41 11.56
CA ILE A 271 8.93 -8.41 12.31
C ILE A 271 8.41 -7.35 11.32
N SER A 272 7.13 -7.01 11.44
CA SER A 272 6.54 -5.85 10.79
C SER A 272 6.29 -4.73 11.80
N MET A 273 5.61 -5.07 12.91
CA MET A 273 5.26 -4.11 13.95
C MET A 273 5.20 -4.78 15.31
N ILE A 274 5.56 -4.03 16.33
CA ILE A 274 5.39 -4.38 17.74
C ILE A 274 4.47 -3.33 18.35
N ALA A 275 3.39 -3.75 19.01
CA ALA A 275 2.46 -2.86 19.68
C ALA A 275 2.50 -3.09 21.19
N TYR A 276 2.61 -1.99 21.93
CA TYR A 276 2.64 -2.02 23.39
C TYR A 276 1.30 -2.42 23.99
N PRO A 277 1.31 -3.02 25.21
CA PRO A 277 0.09 -3.31 25.95
C PRO A 277 -0.79 -2.07 26.13
N GLY A 278 -2.11 -2.25 25.99
CA GLY A 278 -3.08 -1.16 26.14
C GLY A 278 -3.27 -0.28 24.91
N THR A 279 -2.51 -0.49 23.84
CA THR A 279 -2.73 0.19 22.55
C THR A 279 -3.93 -0.41 21.81
N LEU A 280 -4.41 0.27 20.75
CA LEU A 280 -5.55 -0.19 19.94
C LEU A 280 -5.29 -1.55 19.24
N ARG A 281 -4.04 -1.99 19.16
CA ARG A 281 -3.64 -3.23 18.45
C ARG A 281 -3.20 -4.35 19.40
N ALA A 282 -3.28 -4.13 20.71
CA ALA A 282 -2.86 -5.06 21.74
C ALA A 282 -3.90 -5.11 22.88
N THR A 283 -3.82 -6.14 23.72
CA THR A 283 -4.61 -6.17 24.96
C THR A 283 -3.87 -5.43 26.08
N PRO A 284 -4.53 -5.13 27.21
CA PRO A 284 -3.86 -4.46 28.34
C PRO A 284 -2.67 -5.23 28.91
N GLU A 285 -2.65 -6.56 28.79
CA GLU A 285 -1.65 -7.44 29.39
C GLU A 285 -0.60 -7.96 28.40
N HIS A 286 -0.88 -7.89 27.09
CA HIS A 286 -0.03 -8.52 26.09
C HIS A 286 0.63 -7.51 25.16
N VAL A 287 1.85 -7.81 24.72
CA VAL A 287 2.49 -7.19 23.57
C VAL A 287 1.94 -7.84 22.31
N ALA A 288 1.49 -7.06 21.34
CA ALA A 288 1.16 -7.61 20.02
C ALA A 288 2.39 -7.53 19.12
N VAL A 289 2.83 -8.68 18.62
CA VAL A 289 3.90 -8.80 17.63
C VAL A 289 3.27 -9.16 16.30
N ILE A 290 3.29 -8.24 15.36
CA ILE A 290 2.76 -8.44 14.01
C ILE A 290 3.94 -8.83 13.14
N LEU A 291 3.92 -10.08 12.69
CA LEU A 291 4.93 -10.64 11.80
C LEU A 291 4.48 -10.51 10.34
N ARG A 292 5.42 -10.51 9.41
CA ARG A 292 5.21 -10.56 7.95
C ARG A 292 6.03 -11.68 7.34
N GLY A 293 5.61 -12.16 6.17
CA GLY A 293 6.42 -13.13 5.43
C GLY A 293 7.77 -12.53 5.01
N ASP A 294 8.78 -13.37 4.90
CA ASP A 294 10.17 -13.00 4.56
C ASP A 294 10.48 -13.04 3.06
N THR A 295 9.49 -13.35 2.22
CA THR A 295 9.65 -13.36 0.76
C THR A 295 8.87 -12.22 0.10
N PRO A 296 9.26 -11.74 -1.09
CA PRO A 296 8.53 -10.69 -1.81
C PRO A 296 7.04 -10.99 -2.02
N LEU A 297 6.67 -12.26 -2.17
CA LEU A 297 5.27 -12.68 -2.33
C LEU A 297 4.48 -12.67 -1.02
N THR A 298 5.16 -12.81 0.11
CA THR A 298 4.54 -12.94 1.43
C THR A 298 4.78 -11.73 2.33
N SER A 299 5.59 -10.75 1.90
CA SER A 299 5.99 -9.58 2.69
C SER A 299 4.82 -8.73 3.19
N ARG A 300 3.68 -8.78 2.50
CA ARG A 300 2.45 -8.10 2.92
C ARG A 300 1.47 -9.00 3.69
N LEU A 301 1.77 -10.30 3.81
CA LEU A 301 0.95 -11.22 4.59
C LEU A 301 1.33 -11.13 6.07
N THR A 302 0.56 -10.36 6.82
CA THR A 302 0.81 -10.13 8.25
C THR A 302 0.11 -11.15 9.13
N GLN A 303 0.78 -11.59 10.20
CA GLN A 303 0.22 -12.46 11.24
C GLN A 303 0.37 -11.78 12.60
N PRO A 304 -0.74 -11.36 13.23
CA PRO A 304 -0.70 -10.81 14.57
C PRO A 304 -0.63 -11.94 15.59
N LEU A 305 0.32 -11.83 16.52
CA LEU A 305 0.48 -12.70 17.67
C LEU A 305 0.44 -11.85 18.93
N LEU A 306 -0.18 -12.33 19.99
CA LEU A 306 -0.08 -11.75 21.30
C LEU A 306 0.92 -12.53 22.14
N VAL A 307 1.75 -11.82 22.84
CA VAL A 307 2.74 -12.42 23.74
C VAL A 307 2.57 -11.82 25.12
N ASP A 308 2.42 -12.66 26.12
CA ASP A 308 2.54 -12.23 27.51
C ASP A 308 4.02 -11.95 27.80
N PRO A 309 4.41 -10.69 28.04
CA PRO A 309 5.81 -10.33 28.22
C PRO A 309 6.42 -10.89 29.50
N ALA A 310 5.62 -11.33 30.46
CA ALA A 310 6.08 -11.90 31.73
C ALA A 310 6.30 -13.42 31.61
N SER A 311 5.40 -14.15 30.97
CA SER A 311 5.48 -15.61 30.86
C SER A 311 6.06 -16.10 29.53
N GLY A 312 6.12 -15.22 28.51
CA GLY A 312 6.50 -15.60 27.17
C GLY A 312 5.48 -16.50 26.46
N GLU A 313 4.26 -16.64 26.99
CA GLU A 313 3.18 -17.35 26.32
C GLU A 313 2.77 -16.63 25.03
N VAL A 314 2.63 -17.38 23.93
CA VAL A 314 2.24 -16.84 22.63
C VAL A 314 0.84 -17.30 22.27
N LEU A 315 -0.03 -16.34 22.04
CA LEU A 315 -1.43 -16.54 21.71
C LEU A 315 -1.76 -16.05 20.30
N GLU A 316 -2.68 -16.74 19.64
CA GLU A 316 -3.28 -16.35 18.37
C GLU A 316 -4.81 -16.28 18.52
N ALA A 317 -5.44 -15.25 17.98
CA ALA A 317 -6.90 -15.07 18.03
C ALA A 317 -7.67 -15.95 17.03
N GLY A 318 -7.02 -16.92 16.43
CA GLY A 318 -7.63 -17.82 15.45
C GLY A 318 -7.08 -17.68 14.04
N PRO A 319 -7.49 -18.56 13.12
CA PRO A 319 -6.94 -18.59 11.76
C PRO A 319 -7.37 -17.35 10.97
N ARG A 320 -6.42 -16.79 10.21
CA ARG A 320 -6.70 -15.67 9.30
C ARG A 320 -7.75 -16.09 8.27
N PRO A 321 -8.84 -15.33 8.11
CA PRO A 321 -9.81 -15.58 7.05
C PRO A 321 -9.18 -15.43 5.66
N TRP A 322 -9.60 -16.26 4.71
CA TRP A 322 -9.07 -16.25 3.32
C TRP A 322 -9.22 -14.87 2.64
N TYR A 323 -10.29 -14.13 2.96
CA TYR A 323 -10.53 -12.80 2.36
C TYR A 323 -9.50 -11.77 2.83
N VAL A 324 -9.00 -11.85 4.06
CA VAL A 324 -7.93 -10.98 4.56
C VAL A 324 -6.65 -11.22 3.77
N THR A 325 -6.27 -12.48 3.57
CA THR A 325 -5.14 -12.85 2.71
C THR A 325 -5.33 -12.34 1.27
N ALA A 326 -6.54 -12.52 0.71
CA ALA A 326 -6.86 -12.07 -0.64
C ALA A 326 -6.83 -10.54 -0.81
N LEU A 327 -7.02 -9.77 0.26
CA LEU A 327 -6.92 -8.31 0.24
C LEU A 327 -5.47 -7.80 0.35
N GLN A 328 -4.58 -8.54 0.99
CA GLN A 328 -3.18 -8.16 1.19
C GLN A 328 -2.29 -8.52 -0.02
N LEU A 329 -2.54 -9.67 -0.66
CA LEU A 329 -1.75 -10.13 -1.81
C LEU A 329 -1.67 -9.16 -3.01
N PRO A 330 -2.72 -8.38 -3.35
CA PRO A 330 -2.69 -7.49 -4.50
C PRO A 330 -1.85 -6.22 -4.29
N GLU A 331 -1.51 -5.87 -3.07
CA GLU A 331 -0.84 -4.60 -2.75
C GLU A 331 0.50 -4.40 -3.50
N PRO A 332 1.45 -5.37 -3.50
CA PRO A 332 2.69 -5.23 -4.25
C PRO A 332 2.50 -5.18 -5.78
N LEU A 333 1.40 -5.75 -6.31
CA LEU A 333 1.06 -5.61 -7.74
C LEU A 333 0.69 -4.17 -8.10
N HIS A 334 0.10 -3.43 -7.16
CA HIS A 334 -0.21 -2.03 -7.37
C HIS A 334 1.06 -1.17 -7.46
N PHE A 335 2.00 -1.40 -6.54
CA PHE A 335 3.23 -0.61 -6.44
C PHE A 335 4.32 -1.05 -7.42
N GLY A 336 4.32 -2.30 -7.88
CA GLY A 336 5.37 -2.85 -8.73
C GLY A 336 6.61 -3.34 -7.95
N ASP A 337 6.44 -3.68 -6.67
CA ASP A 337 7.57 -3.98 -5.76
C ASP A 337 8.11 -5.41 -5.86
N TYR A 338 7.37 -6.34 -6.49
CA TYR A 338 7.74 -7.77 -6.50
C TYR A 338 9.11 -8.12 -7.11
N ALA A 339 9.66 -7.29 -7.97
CA ALA A 339 10.92 -7.58 -8.65
C ALA A 339 11.89 -6.39 -8.68
N GLY A 340 11.80 -5.49 -7.70
CA GLY A 340 12.69 -4.36 -7.54
C GLY A 340 12.71 -3.40 -8.74
N LEU A 341 13.82 -2.71 -8.95
CA LEU A 341 13.96 -1.63 -9.94
C LEU A 341 13.53 -1.99 -11.37
N PRO A 342 13.84 -3.19 -11.93
CA PRO A 342 13.38 -3.53 -13.29
C PRO A 342 11.86 -3.50 -13.45
N LEU A 343 11.12 -3.97 -12.45
CA LEU A 343 9.67 -3.96 -12.48
C LEU A 343 9.12 -2.55 -12.25
N LYS A 344 9.69 -1.76 -11.34
CA LYS A 344 9.37 -0.33 -11.14
C LYS A 344 9.49 0.44 -12.46
N VAL A 345 10.59 0.26 -13.22
CA VAL A 345 10.79 0.89 -14.53
C VAL A 345 9.71 0.46 -15.53
N LEU A 346 9.37 -0.84 -15.58
CA LEU A 346 8.30 -1.32 -16.45
C LEU A 346 6.94 -0.71 -16.07
N TRP A 347 6.61 -0.63 -14.77
CA TRP A 347 5.39 0.02 -14.28
C TRP A 347 5.34 1.50 -14.69
N ALA A 348 6.41 2.24 -14.51
CA ALA A 348 6.52 3.63 -14.93
C ALA A 348 6.31 3.83 -16.45
N LEU A 349 6.91 2.96 -17.28
CA LEU A 349 6.71 3.01 -18.73
C LEU A 349 5.26 2.74 -19.12
N LEU A 350 4.60 1.76 -18.49
CA LEU A 350 3.20 1.43 -18.73
C LEU A 350 2.26 2.53 -18.23
N ASP A 351 2.61 3.20 -17.12
CA ASP A 351 1.89 4.37 -16.62
C ASP A 351 1.98 5.54 -17.61
N ILE A 352 3.17 5.86 -18.12
CA ILE A 352 3.36 6.89 -19.14
C ILE A 352 2.54 6.57 -20.42
N LEU A 353 2.53 5.31 -20.85
CA LEU A 353 1.70 4.91 -21.99
C LEU A 353 0.20 5.08 -21.68
N THR A 354 -0.20 4.83 -20.45
CA THR A 354 -1.60 5.05 -20.02
C THR A 354 -1.96 6.52 -20.00
N LEU A 355 -1.06 7.42 -19.61
CA LEU A 355 -1.27 8.87 -19.76
C LEU A 355 -1.56 9.25 -21.22
N VAL A 356 -0.83 8.64 -22.19
CA VAL A 356 -1.10 8.86 -23.63
C VAL A 356 -2.46 8.29 -24.03
N VAL A 357 -2.87 7.13 -23.52
CA VAL A 357 -4.20 6.55 -23.77
C VAL A 357 -5.30 7.50 -23.28
N LEU A 358 -5.19 7.98 -22.04
CA LEU A 358 -6.17 8.90 -21.45
C LEU A 358 -6.24 10.22 -22.23
N GLY A 359 -5.09 10.83 -22.53
CA GLY A 359 -5.00 12.07 -23.31
C GLY A 359 -5.55 11.90 -24.72
N SER A 360 -5.25 10.79 -25.40
CA SER A 360 -5.80 10.49 -26.73
C SER A 360 -7.33 10.28 -26.71
N GLY A 361 -7.85 9.64 -25.66
CA GLY A 361 -9.30 9.50 -25.45
C GLY A 361 -10.00 10.85 -25.32
N LEU A 362 -9.43 11.75 -24.52
CA LEU A 362 -9.93 13.12 -24.36
C LEU A 362 -9.87 13.91 -25.69
N TYR A 363 -8.76 13.83 -26.42
CA TYR A 363 -8.62 14.44 -27.75
C TYR A 363 -9.70 13.94 -28.72
N LEU A 364 -9.93 12.63 -28.77
CA LEU A 364 -10.92 12.03 -29.65
C LEU A 364 -12.36 12.50 -29.33
N TRP A 365 -12.63 12.76 -28.05
CA TRP A 365 -13.91 13.28 -27.60
C TRP A 365 -14.09 14.75 -27.99
N LEU A 366 -13.10 15.62 -27.73
CA LEU A 366 -13.14 17.05 -28.04
C LEU A 366 -13.30 17.30 -29.55
N LYS A 367 -12.56 16.58 -30.38
CA LYS A 367 -12.64 16.73 -31.85
C LYS A 367 -13.94 16.19 -32.47
N ARG A 368 -14.73 15.45 -31.72
CA ARG A 368 -16.07 14.99 -32.19
C ARG A 368 -17.12 16.12 -32.14
N GLY A 369 -17.00 17.01 -31.14
CA GLY A 369 -17.87 18.20 -31.05
C GLY A 369 -17.65 19.18 -32.19
N ALA A 370 -16.39 19.50 -32.50
CA ALA A 370 -16.04 20.45 -33.56
C ALA A 370 -16.52 20.05 -34.97
N THR A 371 -16.65 18.75 -35.27
CA THR A 371 -17.16 18.26 -36.56
C THR A 371 -18.70 18.23 -36.64
N ALA A 372 -19.40 18.26 -35.53
CA ALA A 372 -20.87 18.33 -35.49
C ALA A 372 -21.35 19.77 -35.63
N GLU A 373 -20.64 20.76 -35.06
CA GLU A 373 -20.97 22.18 -35.18
C GLU A 373 -20.74 22.77 -36.60
N VAL A 374 -19.79 22.23 -37.36
CA VAL A 374 -19.52 22.64 -38.74
C VAL A 374 -20.55 22.06 -39.73
N ARG A 375 -21.41 21.11 -39.30
CA ARG A 375 -22.47 20.49 -40.13
C ARG A 375 -23.90 20.90 -39.74
N ALA A 376 -24.05 21.77 -38.76
CA ALA A 376 -25.31 22.43 -38.38
C ALA A 376 -25.35 23.86 -38.93
#